data_1a6b746d8d3ea6fc629bc67994705116
#
_entry.id   1a6b746d8d3ea6fc629bc67994705116
#
_cell.length_a   1.000
_cell.length_b   1.000
_cell.length_c   1.000
_cell.angle_alpha   90.00
_cell.angle_beta   90.00
_cell.angle_gamma   90.00
#
_symmetry.space_group_name_H-M   'P 1'
#
loop_
_entity.id
_entity.type
_entity.pdbx_description
1 polymer ?
#
loop_
_entity_poly.entity_id
_entity_poly.type
_entity_poly.pdbx_seq_one_letter_code
_entity_poly.pdbx_strand_id
1 'polypeptide(L)'
;MTTRIFLFSIVLLFSLSACNTKKEEPKSIVKAKVAQPTPSEKELSESLFQIQDTFQTQDNQPFTLSQLKGKPTIISMIFTHCAFVCPRLTSDVQDIEKKLGADADKVNFVLVSFDSERDIPAKLKEFANKHGLDKNFTLLHGSENTVRNMGVLLDVQFEKDEDGNFAHSNIITVLDPYGIIRFRKEGLGQDHTQTIQEIKKYY
;
A
#
# COMPACT_ATOMS: atom_id res chain seq x y z
N MET A 1 15.36 59.33 -83.34
CA MET A 1 15.67 60.17 -82.18
C MET A 1 15.14 59.42 -81.01
N THR A 2 15.97 58.68 -80.35
CA THR A 2 15.57 57.77 -79.27
C THR A 2 16.42 58.06 -78.04
N THR A 3 15.80 58.63 -76.99
CA THR A 3 16.43 58.97 -75.72
C THR A 3 16.38 57.76 -74.80
N ARG A 4 17.54 57.24 -74.41
CA ARG A 4 17.68 56.18 -73.41
C ARG A 4 17.74 56.81 -72.00
N ILE A 5 16.80 56.45 -71.16
CA ILE A 5 16.78 56.75 -69.71
C ILE A 5 17.39 55.58 -68.96
N PHE A 6 18.51 55.81 -68.24
CA PHE A 6 19.12 54.87 -67.31
C PHE A 6 18.46 55.00 -65.98
N LEU A 7 17.81 53.94 -65.54
CA LEU A 7 17.29 53.82 -64.16
C LEU A 7 18.35 53.12 -63.28
N PHE A 8 18.86 53.88 -62.32
CA PHE A 8 19.75 53.33 -61.29
C PHE A 8 18.86 52.63 -60.26
N SER A 9 19.07 51.31 -60.15
CA SER A 9 18.38 50.48 -59.11
C SER A 9 19.23 50.47 -57.85
N ILE A 10 18.77 51.12 -56.82
CA ILE A 10 19.39 51.08 -55.49
C ILE A 10 18.88 49.80 -54.78
N VAL A 11 19.80 48.82 -54.62
CA VAL A 11 19.56 47.59 -53.85
C VAL A 11 19.77 47.91 -52.37
N LEU A 12 18.66 47.99 -51.62
CA LEU A 12 18.68 48.13 -50.17
C LEU A 12 18.83 46.75 -49.54
N LEU A 13 20.00 46.47 -49.02
CA LEU A 13 20.26 45.25 -48.23
C LEU A 13 19.62 45.35 -46.83
N PHE A 14 18.46 44.72 -46.65
CA PHE A 14 17.88 44.47 -45.35
C PHE A 14 18.58 43.30 -44.67
N SER A 15 19.42 43.58 -43.69
CA SER A 15 19.98 42.59 -42.80
C SER A 15 18.91 42.12 -41.80
N LEU A 16 18.35 40.95 -42.03
CA LEU A 16 17.46 40.25 -41.06
C LEU A 16 18.33 39.68 -39.94
N SER A 17 18.35 40.36 -38.79
CA SER A 17 18.83 39.80 -37.54
C SER A 17 17.80 38.78 -37.05
N ALA A 18 18.05 37.50 -37.26
CA ALA A 18 17.29 36.42 -36.70
C ALA A 18 17.58 36.32 -35.17
N CYS A 19 16.70 36.86 -34.35
CA CYS A 19 16.69 36.53 -32.94
C CYS A 19 16.31 35.06 -32.78
N ASN A 20 17.30 34.23 -32.48
CA ASN A 20 17.12 32.83 -32.11
C ASN A 20 16.61 32.76 -30.66
N THR A 21 15.28 32.88 -30.43
CA THR A 21 14.65 32.58 -29.18
C THR A 21 14.67 31.06 -29.00
N LYS A 22 15.66 30.54 -28.27
CA LYS A 22 15.60 29.18 -27.71
C LYS A 22 14.36 29.11 -26.82
N LYS A 23 13.35 28.38 -27.31
CA LYS A 23 12.25 27.92 -26.51
C LYS A 23 12.84 26.99 -25.44
N GLU A 24 12.99 27.46 -24.22
CA GLU A 24 13.23 26.59 -23.07
C GLU A 24 11.99 25.70 -22.89
N GLU A 25 12.14 24.42 -23.15
CA GLU A 25 11.15 23.43 -22.75
C GLU A 25 11.03 23.45 -21.22
N PRO A 26 9.81 23.41 -20.67
CA PRO A 26 9.63 23.35 -19.23
C PRO A 26 10.30 22.07 -18.72
N LYS A 27 11.40 22.22 -17.96
CA LYS A 27 11.98 21.13 -17.18
C LYS A 27 10.87 20.55 -16.33
N SER A 28 10.46 19.32 -16.65
CA SER A 28 9.60 18.52 -15.80
C SER A 28 10.31 18.44 -14.44
N ILE A 29 9.70 19.04 -13.43
CA ILE A 29 10.13 18.89 -12.05
C ILE A 29 9.77 17.45 -11.68
N VAL A 30 10.69 16.53 -11.94
CA VAL A 30 10.65 15.21 -11.33
C VAL A 30 10.77 15.48 -9.83
N LYS A 31 9.64 15.39 -9.11
CA LYS A 31 9.65 15.42 -7.65
C LYS A 31 10.62 14.33 -7.22
N ALA A 32 11.79 14.72 -6.75
CA ALA A 32 12.76 13.81 -6.17
C ALA A 32 12.02 13.04 -5.07
N LYS A 33 11.92 11.71 -5.22
CA LYS A 33 11.43 10.80 -4.18
C LYS A 33 12.31 11.09 -2.97
N VAL A 34 11.73 11.64 -1.90
CA VAL A 34 12.45 11.87 -0.65
C VAL A 34 12.95 10.52 -0.21
N ALA A 35 14.28 10.33 -0.27
CA ALA A 35 14.91 9.10 0.18
C ALA A 35 14.56 8.95 1.68
N GLN A 36 13.80 7.92 2.01
CA GLN A 36 13.50 7.61 3.40
C GLN A 36 14.80 7.24 4.11
N PRO A 37 15.04 7.73 5.32
CA PRO A 37 16.22 7.31 6.09
C PRO A 37 16.15 5.79 6.29
N THR A 38 17.25 5.11 5.98
CA THR A 38 17.38 3.68 6.27
C THR A 38 17.25 3.49 7.77
N PRO A 39 16.38 2.58 8.25
CA PRO A 39 16.24 2.32 9.68
C PRO A 39 17.56 1.89 10.31
N SER A 40 17.75 2.23 11.56
CA SER A 40 18.89 1.76 12.37
C SER A 40 18.83 0.24 12.56
N GLU A 41 19.95 -0.38 12.89
CA GLU A 41 20.04 -1.82 13.18
C GLU A 41 19.06 -2.22 14.30
N LYS A 42 18.90 -1.38 15.32
CA LYS A 42 17.94 -1.57 16.39
C LYS A 42 16.50 -1.58 15.88
N GLU A 43 16.11 -0.64 15.03
CA GLU A 43 14.77 -0.63 14.43
C GLU A 43 14.54 -1.84 13.53
N LEU A 44 15.56 -2.26 12.77
CA LEU A 44 15.46 -3.44 11.94
C LEU A 44 15.27 -4.72 12.76
N SER A 45 15.79 -4.79 14.00
CA SER A 45 15.53 -5.92 14.89
C SER A 45 14.08 -6.04 15.35
N GLU A 46 13.28 -4.98 15.23
CA GLU A 46 11.85 -4.96 15.52
C GLU A 46 10.97 -5.28 14.29
N SER A 47 11.58 -5.56 13.14
CA SER A 47 10.86 -5.83 11.89
C SER A 47 10.11 -7.16 11.94
N LEU A 48 8.81 -7.12 11.62
CA LEU A 48 7.99 -8.32 11.43
C LEU A 48 8.47 -9.21 10.27
N PHE A 49 9.28 -8.67 9.37
CA PHE A 49 9.84 -9.45 8.24
C PHE A 49 10.97 -10.41 8.64
N GLN A 50 11.39 -10.40 9.91
CA GLN A 50 12.33 -11.39 10.46
C GLN A 50 11.65 -12.68 10.91
N ILE A 51 10.32 -12.68 10.98
CA ILE A 51 9.54 -13.87 11.36
C ILE A 51 9.71 -14.92 10.26
N GLN A 52 10.11 -16.13 10.65
CA GLN A 52 10.35 -17.24 9.75
C GLN A 52 9.09 -18.11 9.54
N ASP A 53 8.01 -17.79 10.22
CA ASP A 53 6.73 -18.49 10.08
C ASP A 53 6.25 -18.46 8.62
N THR A 54 5.74 -19.62 8.17
CA THR A 54 5.16 -19.74 6.82
C THR A 54 3.65 -19.75 6.91
N PHE A 55 3.03 -18.92 6.09
CA PHE A 55 1.59 -18.83 5.87
C PHE A 55 1.21 -19.47 4.53
N GLN A 56 -0.09 -19.63 4.31
CA GLN A 56 -0.68 -19.92 3.01
C GLN A 56 -1.60 -18.79 2.63
N THR A 57 -1.51 -18.33 1.37
CA THR A 57 -2.43 -17.31 0.85
C THR A 57 -3.80 -17.91 0.56
N GLN A 58 -4.81 -17.08 0.29
CA GLN A 58 -6.12 -17.49 -0.21
C GLN A 58 -6.06 -18.30 -1.51
N ASP A 59 -4.95 -18.22 -2.25
CA ASP A 59 -4.70 -18.99 -3.47
C ASP A 59 -3.85 -20.25 -3.21
N ASN A 60 -3.75 -20.67 -1.93
CA ASN A 60 -2.99 -21.82 -1.46
C ASN A 60 -1.50 -21.79 -1.84
N GLN A 61 -0.91 -20.59 -1.90
CA GLN A 61 0.53 -20.43 -2.15
C GLN A 61 1.27 -20.20 -0.83
N PRO A 62 2.47 -20.77 -0.66
CA PRO A 62 3.30 -20.50 0.51
C PRO A 62 3.68 -19.00 0.54
N PHE A 63 3.66 -18.44 1.74
CA PHE A 63 3.90 -17.02 1.94
C PHE A 63 4.70 -16.77 3.22
N THR A 64 5.64 -15.85 3.16
CA THR A 64 6.35 -15.31 4.33
C THR A 64 6.22 -13.79 4.36
N LEU A 65 6.22 -13.19 5.54
CA LEU A 65 6.07 -11.73 5.66
C LEU A 65 7.21 -10.96 4.97
N SER A 66 8.36 -11.59 4.78
CA SER A 66 9.48 -10.99 4.04
C SER A 66 9.16 -10.67 2.57
N GLN A 67 8.14 -11.30 1.99
CA GLN A 67 7.68 -10.99 0.62
C GLN A 67 6.99 -9.62 0.50
N LEU A 68 6.62 -9.01 1.62
CA LEU A 68 6.03 -7.66 1.69
C LEU A 68 7.08 -6.53 1.62
N LYS A 69 8.38 -6.86 1.68
CA LYS A 69 9.47 -5.87 1.67
C LYS A 69 9.39 -4.91 0.49
N GLY A 70 9.74 -3.66 0.76
CA GLY A 70 9.84 -2.62 -0.26
C GLY A 70 8.57 -1.81 -0.49
N LYS A 71 7.43 -2.24 0.07
CA LYS A 71 6.18 -1.47 0.09
C LYS A 71 5.66 -1.33 1.52
N PRO A 72 5.09 -0.18 1.88
CA PRO A 72 4.36 -0.07 3.14
C PRO A 72 3.16 -1.04 3.12
N THR A 73 2.77 -1.50 4.30
CA THR A 73 1.74 -2.53 4.45
C THR A 73 0.67 -2.09 5.43
N ILE A 74 -0.59 -2.23 5.05
CA ILE A 74 -1.73 -2.26 5.97
C ILE A 74 -1.97 -3.72 6.34
N ILE A 75 -1.92 -4.03 7.63
CA ILE A 75 -2.17 -5.39 8.13
C ILE A 75 -3.19 -5.38 9.26
N SER A 76 -4.10 -6.34 9.24
CA SER A 76 -5.09 -6.55 10.29
C SER A 76 -5.37 -8.04 10.48
N MET A 77 -5.98 -8.40 11.61
CA MET A 77 -6.38 -9.79 11.88
C MET A 77 -7.90 -9.93 11.86
N ILE A 78 -8.38 -11.01 11.27
CA ILE A 78 -9.80 -11.30 11.06
C ILE A 78 -10.10 -12.79 11.29
N PHE A 79 -11.39 -13.17 11.22
CA PHE A 79 -11.83 -14.56 10.95
C PHE A 79 -13.09 -14.56 10.10
N THR A 80 -13.24 -15.56 9.22
CA THR A 80 -14.28 -15.51 8.17
C THR A 80 -15.69 -15.83 8.67
N HIS A 81 -15.83 -16.54 9.80
CA HIS A 81 -17.13 -16.92 10.39
C HIS A 81 -17.77 -15.79 11.23
N CYS A 82 -17.13 -14.65 11.34
CA CYS A 82 -17.68 -13.48 12.02
C CYS A 82 -18.83 -12.86 11.23
N ALA A 83 -20.00 -12.70 11.84
CA ALA A 83 -21.17 -12.15 11.16
C ALA A 83 -21.14 -10.62 11.00
N PHE A 84 -20.46 -9.89 11.90
CA PHE A 84 -20.56 -8.41 11.97
C PHE A 84 -19.21 -7.68 12.01
N VAL A 85 -18.31 -8.06 12.90
CA VAL A 85 -17.11 -7.29 13.22
C VAL A 85 -16.07 -7.39 12.11
N CYS A 86 -15.74 -8.59 11.64
CA CYS A 86 -14.72 -8.77 10.61
C CYS A 86 -15.12 -8.23 9.23
N PRO A 87 -16.39 -8.37 8.78
CA PRO A 87 -16.86 -7.65 7.59
C PRO A 87 -16.69 -6.13 7.72
N ARG A 88 -16.94 -5.56 8.91
CA ARG A 88 -16.76 -4.13 9.15
C ARG A 88 -15.29 -3.71 9.11
N LEU A 89 -14.42 -4.47 9.81
CA LEU A 89 -12.98 -4.21 9.80
C LEU A 89 -12.39 -4.34 8.37
N THR A 90 -12.83 -5.36 7.61
CA THR A 90 -12.47 -5.52 6.20
C THR A 90 -12.92 -4.33 5.37
N SER A 91 -14.15 -3.83 5.59
CA SER A 91 -14.66 -2.64 4.92
C SER A 91 -13.84 -1.39 5.26
N ASP A 92 -13.39 -1.24 6.51
CA ASP A 92 -12.52 -0.13 6.91
C ASP A 92 -11.17 -0.17 6.18
N VAL A 93 -10.59 -1.37 5.97
CA VAL A 93 -9.36 -1.52 5.17
C VAL A 93 -9.61 -1.22 3.69
N GLN A 94 -10.75 -1.65 3.12
CA GLN A 94 -11.14 -1.30 1.75
C GLN A 94 -11.38 0.21 1.58
N ASP A 95 -11.91 0.88 2.60
CA ASP A 95 -12.09 2.34 2.56
C ASP A 95 -10.74 3.08 2.54
N ILE A 96 -9.72 2.56 3.24
CA ILE A 96 -8.35 3.06 3.14
C ILE A 96 -7.84 2.89 1.70
N GLU A 97 -7.98 1.69 1.12
CA GLU A 97 -7.58 1.42 -0.27
C GLU A 97 -8.24 2.37 -1.25
N LYS A 98 -9.57 2.52 -1.19
CA LYS A 98 -10.34 3.43 -2.04
C LYS A 98 -9.88 4.88 -1.92
N LYS A 99 -9.58 5.35 -0.70
CA LYS A 99 -9.09 6.71 -0.44
C LYS A 99 -7.65 6.93 -0.94
N LEU A 100 -6.85 5.88 -1.06
CA LEU A 100 -5.53 5.94 -1.70
C LEU A 100 -5.64 6.04 -3.23
N GLY A 101 -6.72 5.52 -3.82
CA GLY A 101 -6.99 5.61 -5.26
C GLY A 101 -5.85 5.01 -6.10
N ALA A 102 -5.28 5.78 -7.02
CA ALA A 102 -4.18 5.32 -7.88
C ALA A 102 -2.90 4.95 -7.10
N ASP A 103 -2.78 5.37 -5.84
CA ASP A 103 -1.64 5.01 -4.99
C ASP A 103 -1.80 3.66 -4.29
N ALA A 104 -2.97 3.02 -4.36
CA ALA A 104 -3.23 1.72 -3.72
C ALA A 104 -2.24 0.63 -4.18
N ASP A 105 -1.83 0.61 -5.45
CA ASP A 105 -0.85 -0.33 -5.97
C ASP A 105 0.57 -0.20 -5.33
N LYS A 106 0.81 0.89 -4.60
CA LYS A 106 2.07 1.11 -3.87
C LYS A 106 2.04 0.55 -2.45
N VAL A 107 0.91 -0.02 -2.01
CA VAL A 107 0.65 -0.49 -0.64
C VAL A 107 0.26 -1.96 -0.68
N ASN A 108 0.71 -2.75 0.29
CA ASN A 108 0.21 -4.10 0.50
C ASN A 108 -0.97 -4.05 1.49
N PHE A 109 -2.04 -4.79 1.21
CA PHE A 109 -3.17 -4.98 2.11
C PHE A 109 -3.22 -6.43 2.55
N VAL A 110 -3.02 -6.69 3.84
CA VAL A 110 -2.87 -8.04 4.39
C VAL A 110 -3.92 -8.28 5.47
N LEU A 111 -4.67 -9.36 5.35
CA LEU A 111 -5.62 -9.82 6.35
C LEU A 111 -5.18 -11.21 6.84
N VAL A 112 -4.79 -11.33 8.10
CA VAL A 112 -4.35 -12.59 8.69
C VAL A 112 -5.51 -13.19 9.46
N SER A 113 -5.90 -14.45 9.15
CA SER A 113 -6.91 -15.13 9.95
C SER A 113 -6.30 -15.64 11.25
N PHE A 114 -7.02 -15.42 12.37
CA PHE A 114 -6.69 -16.05 13.65
C PHE A 114 -7.46 -17.35 13.90
N ASP A 115 -8.35 -17.77 12.98
CA ASP A 115 -9.05 -19.05 13.04
C ASP A 115 -8.32 -20.11 12.18
N SER A 116 -7.25 -20.64 12.72
CA SER A 116 -6.41 -21.63 12.03
C SER A 116 -7.10 -22.96 11.69
N GLU A 117 -8.23 -23.25 12.34
CA GLU A 117 -8.97 -24.50 12.11
C GLU A 117 -9.94 -24.40 10.92
N ARG A 118 -10.69 -23.30 10.84
CA ARG A 118 -11.81 -23.14 9.88
C ARG A 118 -11.43 -22.33 8.65
N ASP A 119 -10.53 -21.36 8.81
CA ASP A 119 -10.17 -20.41 7.75
C ASP A 119 -9.03 -20.94 6.88
N ILE A 120 -9.24 -22.14 6.31
CA ILE A 120 -8.31 -22.69 5.31
C ILE A 120 -8.28 -21.80 4.05
N PRO A 121 -7.26 -21.90 3.17
CA PRO A 121 -7.14 -21.06 1.98
C PRO A 121 -8.40 -20.94 1.13
N ALA A 122 -9.14 -22.05 0.94
CA ALA A 122 -10.40 -22.03 0.19
C ALA A 122 -11.47 -21.13 0.84
N LYS A 123 -11.54 -21.09 2.18
CA LYS A 123 -12.47 -20.21 2.92
C LYS A 123 -12.05 -18.75 2.87
N LEU A 124 -10.76 -18.48 2.93
CA LEU A 124 -10.23 -17.14 2.72
C LEU A 124 -10.53 -16.63 1.31
N LYS A 125 -10.42 -17.50 0.29
CA LYS A 125 -10.78 -17.17 -1.10
C LYS A 125 -12.27 -16.86 -1.25
N GLU A 126 -13.13 -17.69 -0.63
CA GLU A 126 -14.58 -17.44 -0.60
C GLU A 126 -14.90 -16.09 0.05
N PHE A 127 -14.28 -15.80 1.18
CA PHE A 127 -14.41 -14.53 1.89
C PHE A 127 -13.96 -13.35 1.03
N ALA A 128 -12.79 -13.43 0.39
CA ALA A 128 -12.27 -12.39 -0.50
C ALA A 128 -13.27 -12.10 -1.64
N ASN A 129 -13.78 -13.13 -2.29
CA ASN A 129 -14.76 -12.99 -3.37
C ASN A 129 -16.08 -12.36 -2.87
N LYS A 130 -16.60 -12.83 -1.74
CA LYS A 130 -17.84 -12.32 -1.13
C LYS A 130 -17.76 -10.84 -0.78
N HIS A 131 -16.60 -10.38 -0.33
CA HIS A 131 -16.38 -8.99 0.07
C HIS A 131 -15.79 -8.12 -1.06
N GLY A 132 -15.59 -8.67 -2.26
CA GLY A 132 -15.08 -7.94 -3.43
C GLY A 132 -13.65 -7.41 -3.21
N LEU A 133 -12.82 -8.17 -2.48
CA LEU A 133 -11.42 -7.84 -2.30
C LEU A 133 -10.67 -8.09 -3.61
N ASP A 134 -9.93 -7.09 -4.08
CA ASP A 134 -9.21 -7.17 -5.34
C ASP A 134 -7.80 -7.79 -5.19
N LYS A 135 -7.01 -7.70 -6.24
CA LYS A 135 -5.64 -8.23 -6.32
C LYS A 135 -4.65 -7.62 -5.31
N ASN A 136 -4.98 -6.46 -4.71
CA ASN A 136 -4.11 -5.79 -3.74
C ASN A 136 -4.19 -6.46 -2.36
N PHE A 137 -5.23 -7.28 -2.13
CA PHE A 137 -5.44 -7.98 -0.87
C PHE A 137 -4.80 -9.36 -0.85
N THR A 138 -4.03 -9.62 0.19
CA THR A 138 -3.50 -10.94 0.52
C THR A 138 -4.11 -11.40 1.84
N LEU A 139 -4.84 -12.52 1.80
CA LEU A 139 -5.40 -13.15 2.98
C LEU A 139 -4.52 -14.32 3.38
N LEU A 140 -4.17 -14.40 4.66
CA LEU A 140 -3.20 -15.36 5.17
C LEU A 140 -3.82 -16.32 6.17
N HIS A 141 -3.60 -17.62 5.92
CA HIS A 141 -3.84 -18.71 6.84
C HIS A 141 -2.49 -19.14 7.44
N GLY A 142 -2.46 -19.38 8.75
CA GLY A 142 -1.30 -19.86 9.47
C GLY A 142 -1.64 -20.98 10.45
N SER A 143 -0.61 -21.68 10.97
CA SER A 143 -0.80 -22.60 12.09
C SER A 143 -1.25 -21.84 13.35
N GLU A 144 -1.82 -22.54 14.32
CA GLU A 144 -2.24 -21.93 15.59
C GLU A 144 -1.10 -21.15 16.27
N ASN A 145 0.11 -21.72 16.30
CA ASN A 145 1.28 -21.04 16.87
C ASN A 145 1.65 -19.78 16.07
N THR A 146 1.62 -19.87 14.73
CA THR A 146 1.92 -18.74 13.84
C THR A 146 0.94 -17.59 14.07
N VAL A 147 -0.36 -17.87 14.16
CA VAL A 147 -1.37 -16.82 14.37
C VAL A 147 -1.34 -16.25 15.79
N ARG A 148 -1.00 -17.06 16.82
CA ARG A 148 -0.75 -16.55 18.17
C ARG A 148 0.43 -15.59 18.22
N ASN A 149 1.55 -15.96 17.57
CA ASN A 149 2.71 -15.08 17.45
C ASN A 149 2.33 -13.76 16.76
N MET A 150 1.56 -13.82 15.68
CA MET A 150 1.08 -12.62 14.99
C MET A 150 0.20 -11.75 15.88
N GLY A 151 -0.70 -12.35 16.67
CA GLY A 151 -1.52 -11.62 17.66
C GLY A 151 -0.67 -10.82 18.64
N VAL A 152 0.35 -11.47 19.21
CA VAL A 152 1.28 -10.81 20.16
C VAL A 152 2.03 -9.64 19.46
N LEU A 153 2.54 -9.85 18.28
CA LEU A 153 3.35 -8.85 17.57
C LEU A 153 2.51 -7.65 17.08
N LEU A 154 1.27 -7.91 16.66
CA LEU A 154 0.34 -6.86 16.23
C LEU A 154 -0.46 -6.25 17.39
N ASP A 155 -0.25 -6.73 18.62
CA ASP A 155 -1.03 -6.33 19.82
C ASP A 155 -2.53 -6.60 19.67
N VAL A 156 -2.87 -7.69 18.96
CA VAL A 156 -4.25 -8.15 18.76
C VAL A 156 -4.54 -9.27 19.77
N GLN A 157 -5.40 -9.00 20.72
CA GLN A 157 -5.91 -10.00 21.63
C GLN A 157 -7.09 -10.73 20.96
N PHE A 158 -7.12 -12.04 21.05
CA PHE A 158 -8.26 -12.85 20.62
C PHE A 158 -8.42 -14.07 21.51
N GLU A 159 -9.66 -14.43 21.77
CA GLU A 159 -10.05 -15.58 22.60
C GLU A 159 -11.26 -16.26 21.97
N LYS A 160 -11.16 -17.59 21.81
CA LYS A 160 -12.23 -18.42 21.26
C LYS A 160 -13.20 -18.80 22.38
N ASP A 161 -14.51 -18.53 22.18
CA ASP A 161 -15.55 -18.96 23.10
C ASP A 161 -15.97 -20.42 22.87
N GLU A 162 -16.87 -20.94 23.74
CA GLU A 162 -17.36 -22.33 23.67
C GLU A 162 -18.15 -22.62 22.38
N ASP A 163 -18.77 -21.60 21.78
CA ASP A 163 -19.54 -21.70 20.53
C ASP A 163 -18.62 -21.59 19.28
N GLY A 164 -17.32 -21.40 19.50
CA GLY A 164 -16.32 -21.26 18.45
C GLY A 164 -16.28 -19.88 17.79
N ASN A 165 -16.91 -18.86 18.39
CA ASN A 165 -16.71 -17.46 18.01
C ASN A 165 -15.47 -16.89 18.71
N PHE A 166 -15.08 -15.69 18.31
CA PHE A 166 -13.93 -15.01 18.90
C PHE A 166 -14.31 -13.64 19.42
N ALA A 167 -13.93 -13.36 20.67
CA ALA A 167 -13.73 -12.01 21.14
C ALA A 167 -12.35 -11.55 20.70
N HIS A 168 -12.21 -10.36 20.09
CA HIS A 168 -10.92 -9.89 19.59
C HIS A 168 -10.83 -8.36 19.53
N SER A 169 -9.60 -7.85 19.58
CA SER A 169 -9.29 -6.46 19.30
C SER A 169 -9.43 -6.17 17.79
N ASN A 170 -9.88 -4.96 17.45
CA ASN A 170 -10.06 -4.52 16.08
C ASN A 170 -8.99 -3.48 15.79
N ILE A 171 -7.83 -3.92 15.27
CA ILE A 171 -6.66 -3.08 15.07
C ILE A 171 -6.24 -3.13 13.59
N ILE A 172 -6.06 -1.95 13.01
CA ILE A 172 -5.41 -1.75 11.71
C ILE A 172 -4.00 -1.25 12.00
N THR A 173 -2.99 -1.98 11.53
CA THR A 173 -1.58 -1.66 11.74
C THR A 173 -0.94 -1.24 10.43
N VAL A 174 -0.10 -0.19 10.48
CA VAL A 174 0.73 0.28 9.36
C VAL A 174 2.16 -0.15 9.60
N LEU A 175 2.71 -0.90 8.63
CA LEU A 175 4.14 -1.23 8.56
C LEU A 175 4.80 -0.37 7.49
N ASP A 176 6.02 0.05 7.75
CA ASP A 176 6.87 0.66 6.73
C ASP A 176 7.42 -0.40 5.75
N PRO A 177 8.15 0.01 4.68
CA PRO A 177 8.74 -0.93 3.71
C PRO A 177 9.74 -1.93 4.27
N TYR A 178 10.18 -1.75 5.51
CA TYR A 178 11.09 -2.64 6.22
C TYR A 178 10.37 -3.57 7.20
N GLY A 179 9.03 -3.46 7.33
CA GLY A 179 8.22 -4.27 8.22
C GLY A 179 8.17 -3.78 9.67
N ILE A 180 8.58 -2.55 9.92
CA ILE A 180 8.55 -1.94 11.25
C ILE A 180 7.19 -1.30 11.46
N ILE A 181 6.58 -1.54 12.62
CA ILE A 181 5.28 -0.95 12.98
C ILE A 181 5.46 0.55 13.20
N ARG A 182 4.70 1.35 12.46
CA ARG A 182 4.75 2.82 12.54
C ARG A 182 3.47 3.44 13.09
N PHE A 183 2.33 2.74 12.94
CA PHE A 183 1.05 3.26 13.42
C PHE A 183 0.07 2.12 13.68
N ARG A 184 -0.81 2.31 14.65
CA ARG A 184 -1.96 1.44 14.93
C ARG A 184 -3.20 2.29 15.10
N LYS A 185 -4.31 1.82 14.57
CA LYS A 185 -5.65 2.40 14.77
C LYS A 185 -6.58 1.32 15.29
N GLU A 186 -7.10 1.54 16.47
CA GLU A 186 -8.08 0.64 17.09
C GLU A 186 -9.50 1.14 16.87
N GLY A 187 -10.45 0.20 16.84
CA GLY A 187 -11.89 0.42 16.70
C GLY A 187 -12.39 0.31 15.26
N LEU A 188 -13.71 0.14 15.15
CA LEU A 188 -14.41 -0.02 13.86
C LEU A 188 -15.02 1.32 13.43
N GLY A 189 -15.11 1.54 12.11
CA GLY A 189 -15.77 2.70 11.52
C GLY A 189 -15.10 4.03 11.87
N GLN A 190 -13.81 4.00 12.16
CA GLN A 190 -13.04 5.17 12.54
C GLN A 190 -12.69 6.04 11.32
N ASP A 191 -12.33 7.29 11.58
CA ASP A 191 -11.67 8.11 10.55
C ASP A 191 -10.25 7.60 10.29
N HIS A 192 -9.95 7.24 9.04
CA HIS A 192 -8.67 6.70 8.61
C HIS A 192 -7.72 7.75 8.03
N THR A 193 -8.04 9.04 8.16
CA THR A 193 -7.19 10.13 7.65
C THR A 193 -5.76 10.03 8.16
N GLN A 194 -5.58 9.77 9.46
CA GLN A 194 -4.25 9.63 10.06
C GLN A 194 -3.52 8.37 9.56
N THR A 195 -4.22 7.24 9.41
CA THR A 195 -3.67 6.01 8.82
C THR A 195 -3.15 6.25 7.41
N ILE A 196 -3.93 6.97 6.59
CA ILE A 196 -3.59 7.32 5.21
C ILE A 196 -2.39 8.29 5.17
N GLN A 197 -2.36 9.28 6.06
CA GLN A 197 -1.23 10.20 6.17
C GLN A 197 0.05 9.47 6.56
N GLU A 198 -0.03 8.50 7.48
CA GLU A 198 1.12 7.71 7.90
C GLU A 198 1.66 6.89 6.74
N ILE A 199 0.80 6.12 6.05
CA ILE A 199 1.26 5.25 4.97
C ILE A 199 1.84 6.02 3.78
N LYS A 200 1.33 7.22 3.49
CA LYS A 200 1.82 8.11 2.42
C LYS A 200 3.25 8.63 2.64
N LYS A 201 3.80 8.48 3.83
CA LYS A 201 5.20 8.83 4.10
C LYS A 201 6.20 7.88 3.42
N TYR A 202 5.76 6.70 2.97
CA TYR A 202 6.63 5.58 2.58
C TYR A 202 6.66 5.29 1.07
N TYR A 203 6.04 6.13 0.23
CA TYR A 203 6.10 5.98 -1.24
C TYR A 203 6.02 7.29 -2.03
#